data_84817ed70c0df586f0513bc170a07ab9
#
_entry.id   84817ed70c0df586f0513bc170a07ab9
#
_cell.length_a   1.000
_cell.length_b   1.000
_cell.length_c   1.000
_cell.angle_alpha   90.00
_cell.angle_beta   90.00
_cell.angle_gamma   90.00
#
_symmetry.space_group_name_H-M   'P 1'
#
loop_
_entity.id
_entity.type
_entity.pdbx_description
1 polymer ?
#
loop_
_entity_poly.entity_id
_entity_poly.type
_entity_poly.pdbx_seq_one_letter_code
_entity_poly.pdbx_strand_id
1 'polypeptide(L)'
;MPKAKTAYILLFRGVGGATQLPTSPLREALTEAGFENVVTYINSGNAVLRSALPREKVIASVAKICEDRFGFAKPIYAPTLAEWEALVANNPFPNFEAGKHLHAAVLAGDPRREAIEGLRAHAVDGERIEVVGRVAYLHTPNGFGTSKLAEKFDKGIGVENTARNWNTVLKLLELATKAAG
;
A
#
# COMPACT_ATOMS: atom_id res chain seq x y z
N MET A 1 16.03 -17.59 -22.63
CA MET A 1 15.07 -17.90 -21.54
C MET A 1 14.26 -16.66 -21.22
N PRO A 2 12.95 -16.74 -21.24
CA PRO A 2 12.13 -15.62 -20.77
C PRO A 2 12.35 -15.42 -19.29
N LYS A 3 12.43 -14.16 -18.86
CA LYS A 3 12.56 -13.83 -17.45
C LYS A 3 11.29 -14.21 -16.71
N ALA A 4 11.42 -14.72 -15.49
CA ALA A 4 10.28 -15.00 -14.64
C ALA A 4 9.48 -13.69 -14.40
N LYS A 5 8.17 -13.81 -14.43
CA LYS A 5 7.26 -12.66 -14.20
C LYS A 5 6.82 -12.65 -12.75
N THR A 6 6.74 -11.45 -12.20
CA THR A 6 6.37 -11.22 -10.80
C THR A 6 5.06 -10.45 -10.76
N ALA A 7 4.18 -10.83 -9.84
CA ALA A 7 2.99 -10.04 -9.52
C ALA A 7 3.39 -8.93 -8.55
N TYR A 8 3.00 -7.70 -8.88
CA TYR A 8 3.23 -6.52 -8.05
C TYR A 8 1.90 -5.92 -7.62
N ILE A 9 1.88 -5.41 -6.40
CA ILE A 9 0.78 -4.60 -5.91
C ILE A 9 1.21 -3.14 -6.04
N LEU A 10 0.43 -2.35 -6.77
CA LEU A 10 0.71 -0.92 -6.92
C LEU A 10 -0.12 -0.15 -5.91
N LEU A 11 0.56 0.65 -5.10
CA LEU A 11 -0.07 1.53 -4.13
C LEU A 11 0.25 2.97 -4.50
N PHE A 12 -0.78 3.74 -4.83
CA PHE A 12 -0.64 5.14 -5.21
C PHE A 12 -0.98 6.00 -4.01
N ARG A 13 -0.03 6.82 -3.58
CA ARG A 13 -0.23 7.71 -2.45
C ARG A 13 -0.97 8.98 -2.89
N GLY A 14 -1.91 9.44 -2.08
CA GLY A 14 -2.57 10.72 -2.29
C GLY A 14 -3.64 10.75 -3.38
N VAL A 15 -4.22 9.61 -3.71
CA VAL A 15 -5.37 9.55 -4.63
C VAL A 15 -6.63 9.92 -3.86
N GLY A 16 -7.43 10.80 -4.45
CA GLY A 16 -8.71 11.26 -3.88
C GLY A 16 -8.86 12.77 -4.01
N GLY A 17 -10.05 13.28 -3.81
CA GLY A 17 -10.34 14.71 -3.94
C GLY A 17 -9.95 15.26 -5.30
N ALA A 18 -9.05 16.25 -5.32
CA ALA A 18 -8.56 16.87 -6.55
C ALA A 18 -7.57 16.00 -7.32
N THR A 19 -6.97 14.98 -6.69
CA THR A 19 -6.00 14.07 -7.31
C THR A 19 -6.67 12.74 -7.61
N GLN A 20 -6.98 12.51 -8.88
CA GLN A 20 -7.74 11.33 -9.32
C GLN A 20 -6.90 10.41 -10.20
N LEU A 21 -7.09 9.11 -10.02
CA LEU A 21 -6.63 8.09 -10.95
C LEU A 21 -7.85 7.26 -11.34
N PRO A 22 -8.45 7.53 -12.50
CA PRO A 22 -9.63 6.79 -12.93
C PRO A 22 -9.25 5.33 -13.22
N THR A 23 -10.02 4.39 -12.66
CA THR A 23 -9.66 2.97 -12.64
C THR A 23 -9.60 2.33 -14.03
N SER A 24 -10.61 2.51 -14.85
CA SER A 24 -10.63 1.90 -16.18
C SER A 24 -9.58 2.48 -17.13
N PRO A 25 -9.43 3.81 -17.25
CA PRO A 25 -8.35 4.38 -18.06
C PRO A 25 -6.95 3.99 -17.57
N LEU A 26 -6.73 3.89 -16.25
CA LEU A 26 -5.46 3.44 -15.70
C LEU A 26 -5.17 2.00 -16.10
N ARG A 27 -6.15 1.12 -15.96
CA ARG A 27 -6.01 -0.30 -16.35
C ARG A 27 -5.68 -0.44 -17.84
N GLU A 28 -6.37 0.31 -18.69
CA GLU A 28 -6.14 0.32 -20.13
C GLU A 28 -4.73 0.81 -20.47
N ALA A 29 -4.30 1.91 -19.86
CA ALA A 29 -2.98 2.49 -20.09
C ALA A 29 -1.85 1.53 -19.69
N LEU A 30 -1.99 0.85 -18.56
CA LEU A 30 -1.00 -0.13 -18.09
C LEU A 30 -0.98 -1.37 -19.00
N THR A 31 -2.13 -1.82 -19.44
CA THR A 31 -2.23 -2.95 -20.37
C THR A 31 -1.57 -2.61 -21.72
N GLU A 32 -1.82 -1.42 -22.25
CA GLU A 32 -1.19 -0.94 -23.49
C GLU A 32 0.33 -0.86 -23.36
N ALA A 33 0.83 -0.57 -22.17
CA ALA A 33 2.27 -0.52 -21.91
C ALA A 33 2.95 -1.89 -21.81
N GLY A 34 2.17 -2.96 -21.89
CA GLY A 34 2.70 -4.33 -21.89
C GLY A 34 2.64 -5.04 -20.55
N PHE A 35 2.06 -4.41 -19.52
CA PHE A 35 1.82 -5.08 -18.25
C PHE A 35 0.68 -6.09 -18.38
N GLU A 36 0.82 -7.23 -17.72
CA GLU A 36 -0.15 -8.33 -17.84
C GLU A 36 -1.03 -8.41 -16.59
N ASN A 37 -2.21 -8.99 -16.77
CA ASN A 37 -3.16 -9.28 -15.69
C ASN A 37 -3.45 -8.06 -14.81
N VAL A 38 -3.60 -6.90 -15.44
CA VAL A 38 -3.83 -5.64 -14.74
C VAL A 38 -5.24 -5.60 -14.18
N VAL A 39 -5.35 -5.36 -12.87
CA VAL A 39 -6.64 -5.16 -12.18
C VAL A 39 -6.50 -3.92 -11.29
N THR A 40 -7.50 -3.06 -11.34
CA THR A 40 -7.60 -1.89 -10.45
C THR A 40 -8.64 -2.17 -9.38
N TYR A 41 -8.45 -1.59 -8.19
CA TYR A 41 -9.33 -1.83 -7.06
C TYR A 41 -9.63 -0.52 -6.33
N ILE A 42 -10.90 -0.20 -6.27
CA ILE A 42 -11.50 1.03 -5.74
C ILE A 42 -10.77 2.31 -6.18
N ASN A 43 -11.45 3.45 -6.10
CA ASN A 43 -10.92 4.75 -6.56
C ASN A 43 -9.86 5.35 -5.62
N SER A 44 -9.28 4.55 -4.74
CA SER A 44 -8.31 5.00 -3.74
C SER A 44 -6.86 4.61 -4.06
N GLY A 45 -6.59 4.32 -5.33
CA GLY A 45 -5.21 4.15 -5.78
C GLY A 45 -4.59 2.79 -5.52
N ASN A 46 -5.29 1.73 -5.90
CA ASN A 46 -4.76 0.36 -5.80
C ASN A 46 -4.86 -0.35 -7.15
N ALA A 47 -3.80 -1.07 -7.50
CA ALA A 47 -3.80 -1.93 -8.68
C ALA A 47 -2.88 -3.12 -8.46
N VAL A 48 -3.07 -4.16 -9.25
CA VAL A 48 -2.13 -5.28 -9.34
C VAL A 48 -1.79 -5.51 -10.80
N LEU A 49 -0.59 -6.00 -11.05
CA LEU A 49 -0.14 -6.37 -12.39
C LEU A 49 0.94 -7.43 -12.31
N ARG A 50 1.26 -7.99 -13.47
CA ARG A 50 2.33 -8.98 -13.61
C ARG A 50 3.34 -8.47 -14.64
N SER A 51 4.63 -8.57 -14.33
CA SER A 51 5.70 -8.06 -15.20
C SER A 51 7.01 -8.81 -14.98
N ALA A 52 7.81 -8.89 -16.04
CA ALA A 52 9.17 -9.40 -15.99
C ALA A 52 10.18 -8.31 -15.59
N LEU A 53 9.74 -7.05 -15.49
CA LEU A 53 10.60 -5.94 -15.11
C LEU A 53 10.89 -5.95 -13.61
N PRO A 54 12.08 -5.50 -13.19
CA PRO A 54 12.35 -5.30 -11.77
C PRO A 54 11.53 -4.12 -11.22
N ARG A 55 11.37 -4.08 -9.89
CA ARG A 55 10.53 -3.08 -9.21
C ARG A 55 10.77 -1.64 -9.66
N GLU A 56 12.02 -1.22 -9.73
CA GLU A 56 12.37 0.16 -10.09
C GLU A 56 11.88 0.52 -11.48
N LYS A 57 11.95 -0.43 -12.40
CA LYS A 57 11.48 -0.24 -13.78
C LYS A 57 9.95 -0.21 -13.85
N VAL A 58 9.28 -1.06 -13.06
CA VAL A 58 7.81 -1.02 -12.94
C VAL A 58 7.36 0.33 -12.42
N ILE A 59 7.95 0.79 -11.31
CA ILE A 59 7.60 2.09 -10.71
C ILE A 59 7.84 3.23 -11.70
N ALA A 60 9.00 3.26 -12.35
CA ALA A 60 9.34 4.32 -13.31
C ALA A 60 8.37 4.35 -14.49
N SER A 61 8.04 3.20 -15.05
CA SER A 61 7.10 3.10 -16.16
C SER A 61 5.69 3.54 -15.76
N VAL A 62 5.21 3.04 -14.63
CA VAL A 62 3.88 3.40 -14.12
C VAL A 62 3.82 4.90 -13.79
N ALA A 63 4.84 5.43 -13.14
CA ALA A 63 4.91 6.86 -12.79
C ALA A 63 4.84 7.74 -14.04
N LYS A 64 5.57 7.38 -15.10
CA LYS A 64 5.55 8.14 -16.36
C LYS A 64 4.17 8.10 -17.01
N ILE A 65 3.55 6.95 -17.06
CA ILE A 65 2.20 6.79 -17.62
C ILE A 65 1.19 7.64 -16.84
N CYS A 66 1.25 7.60 -15.51
CA CYS A 66 0.33 8.34 -14.65
C CYS A 66 0.52 9.85 -14.80
N GLU A 67 1.76 10.31 -14.90
CA GLU A 67 2.06 11.74 -15.09
C GLU A 67 1.58 12.21 -16.47
N ASP A 68 1.94 11.48 -17.52
CA ASP A 68 1.62 11.86 -18.90
C ASP A 68 0.11 11.82 -19.20
N ARG A 69 -0.61 10.84 -18.67
CA ARG A 69 -2.03 10.65 -18.98
C ARG A 69 -3.00 11.25 -17.97
N PHE A 70 -2.61 11.33 -16.70
CA PHE A 70 -3.53 11.73 -15.64
C PHE A 70 -3.00 12.90 -14.79
N GLY A 71 -1.81 13.41 -15.08
CA GLY A 71 -1.21 14.47 -14.29
C GLY A 71 -0.87 14.05 -12.85
N PHE A 72 -0.75 12.75 -12.60
CA PHE A 72 -0.47 12.21 -11.28
C PHE A 72 1.04 12.08 -11.09
N ALA A 73 1.60 12.78 -10.09
CA ALA A 73 3.03 12.79 -9.80
C ALA A 73 3.33 12.47 -8.32
N LYS A 74 2.44 11.76 -7.65
CA LYS A 74 2.61 11.36 -6.24
C LYS A 74 3.38 10.04 -6.15
N PRO A 75 3.98 9.72 -4.97
CA PRO A 75 4.72 8.47 -4.80
C PRO A 75 3.92 7.22 -5.11
N ILE A 76 4.62 6.23 -5.68
CA ILE A 76 4.06 4.92 -6.03
C ILE A 76 4.91 3.85 -5.34
N TYR A 77 4.26 2.88 -4.73
CA TYR A 77 4.90 1.74 -4.08
C TYR A 77 4.53 0.47 -4.83
N ALA A 78 5.47 -0.45 -4.98
CA ALA A 78 5.26 -1.67 -5.74
C ALA A 78 5.82 -2.91 -5.02
N PRO A 79 5.25 -3.27 -3.85
CA PRO A 79 5.63 -4.54 -3.23
C PRO A 79 5.26 -5.72 -4.12
N THR A 80 6.08 -6.77 -4.04
CA THR A 80 5.81 -8.02 -4.75
C THR A 80 4.75 -8.83 -4.00
N LEU A 81 4.17 -9.83 -4.68
CA LEU A 81 3.24 -10.77 -4.02
C LEU A 81 3.89 -11.43 -2.80
N ALA A 82 5.15 -11.88 -2.90
CA ALA A 82 5.84 -12.51 -1.78
C ALA A 82 5.98 -11.56 -0.58
N GLU A 83 6.30 -10.30 -0.83
CA GLU A 83 6.38 -9.29 0.22
C GLU A 83 5.01 -9.01 0.83
N TRP A 84 3.96 -9.04 0.02
CA TRP A 84 2.59 -8.84 0.50
C TRP A 84 2.10 -10.01 1.35
N GLU A 85 2.41 -11.24 0.94
CA GLU A 85 2.15 -12.44 1.74
C GLU A 85 2.84 -12.35 3.11
N ALA A 86 4.10 -11.91 3.13
CA ALA A 86 4.85 -11.70 4.37
C ALA A 86 4.21 -10.61 5.24
N LEU A 87 3.73 -9.51 4.64
CA LEU A 87 3.03 -8.45 5.35
C LEU A 87 1.80 -9.01 6.08
N VAL A 88 1.01 -9.83 5.40
CA VAL A 88 -0.18 -10.44 5.99
C VAL A 88 0.20 -11.43 7.09
N ALA A 89 1.20 -12.27 6.85
CA ALA A 89 1.66 -13.28 7.81
C ALA A 89 2.27 -12.66 9.08
N ASN A 90 2.91 -11.51 8.96
CA ASN A 90 3.59 -10.84 10.07
C ASN A 90 2.68 -9.90 10.88
N ASN A 91 1.39 -9.88 10.61
CA ASN A 91 0.44 -9.05 11.36
C ASN A 91 0.51 -9.39 12.87
N PRO A 92 0.91 -8.42 13.73
CA PRO A 92 1.02 -8.68 15.17
C PRO A 92 -0.31 -8.56 15.92
N PHE A 93 -1.39 -8.22 15.23
CA PHE A 93 -2.71 -7.97 15.83
C PHE A 93 -3.78 -8.89 15.21
N PRO A 94 -3.73 -10.21 15.48
CA PRO A 94 -4.69 -11.13 14.86
C PRO A 94 -6.12 -11.00 15.38
N ASN A 95 -6.32 -10.39 16.54
CA ASN A 95 -7.63 -10.29 17.21
C ASN A 95 -8.30 -8.92 16.99
N PHE A 96 -8.38 -8.47 15.74
CA PHE A 96 -9.12 -7.26 15.39
C PHE A 96 -10.60 -7.63 15.08
N GLU A 97 -11.52 -6.77 15.50
CA GLU A 97 -12.95 -7.02 15.28
C GLU A 97 -13.39 -6.78 13.85
N ALA A 98 -12.89 -5.72 13.22
CA ALA A 98 -13.23 -5.35 11.86
C ALA A 98 -12.00 -4.85 11.11
N GLY A 99 -11.92 -5.17 9.82
CA GLY A 99 -10.78 -4.79 8.99
C GLY A 99 -10.52 -3.28 8.94
N LYS A 100 -11.55 -2.48 9.14
CA LYS A 100 -11.41 -1.01 9.20
C LYS A 100 -10.67 -0.53 10.46
N HIS A 101 -10.49 -1.38 11.45
CA HIS A 101 -9.78 -1.06 12.70
C HIS A 101 -8.29 -1.41 12.64
N LEU A 102 -7.85 -2.06 11.59
CA LEU A 102 -6.45 -2.44 11.41
C LEU A 102 -5.93 -1.88 10.09
N HIS A 103 -4.81 -1.18 10.15
CA HIS A 103 -4.14 -0.62 8.96
C HIS A 103 -2.71 -1.12 8.89
N ALA A 104 -2.24 -1.36 7.66
CA ALA A 104 -0.84 -1.60 7.38
C ALA A 104 -0.31 -0.48 6.50
N ALA A 105 0.81 0.10 6.90
CA ALA A 105 1.48 1.14 6.16
C ALA A 105 2.80 0.59 5.61
N VAL A 106 2.96 0.68 4.30
CA VAL A 106 4.22 0.35 3.63
C VAL A 106 5.13 1.56 3.73
N LEU A 107 6.31 1.37 4.31
CA LEU A 107 7.28 2.44 4.57
C LEU A 107 8.35 2.47 3.48
N ALA A 108 8.73 3.67 3.04
CA ALA A 108 9.79 3.85 2.04
C ALA A 108 11.19 3.61 2.60
N GLY A 109 11.33 3.60 3.91
CA GLY A 109 12.62 3.38 4.59
C GLY A 109 12.41 2.87 6.00
N ASP A 110 13.52 2.62 6.69
CA ASP A 110 13.47 2.16 8.07
C ASP A 110 13.19 3.35 9.00
N PRO A 111 12.12 3.28 9.83
CA PRO A 111 11.82 4.37 10.74
C PRO A 111 12.79 4.37 11.93
N ARG A 112 12.99 5.54 12.53
CA ARG A 112 13.77 5.65 13.76
C ARG A 112 12.99 5.09 14.94
N ARG A 113 13.70 4.46 15.85
CA ARG A 113 13.10 3.93 17.08
C ARG A 113 12.36 5.02 17.85
N GLU A 114 12.95 6.21 17.96
CA GLU A 114 12.36 7.36 18.66
C GLU A 114 11.03 7.79 18.05
N ALA A 115 10.93 7.70 16.72
CA ALA A 115 9.68 8.01 16.00
C ALA A 115 8.57 7.03 16.40
N ILE A 116 8.89 5.74 16.45
CA ILE A 116 7.93 4.70 16.86
C ILE A 116 7.48 4.92 18.30
N GLU A 117 8.42 5.17 19.21
CA GLU A 117 8.13 5.42 20.63
C GLU A 117 7.28 6.67 20.83
N GLY A 118 7.57 7.74 20.06
CA GLY A 118 6.78 8.97 20.08
C GLY A 118 5.33 8.73 19.64
N LEU A 119 5.13 7.88 18.63
CA LEU A 119 3.80 7.50 18.18
C LEU A 119 3.06 6.66 19.24
N ARG A 120 3.75 5.75 19.91
CA ARG A 120 3.16 4.94 20.98
C ARG A 120 2.59 5.81 22.11
N ALA A 121 3.21 6.96 22.37
CA ALA A 121 2.73 7.89 23.38
C ALA A 121 1.36 8.49 23.06
N HIS A 122 0.94 8.46 21.78
CA HIS A 122 -0.38 8.94 21.35
C HIS A 122 -1.45 7.83 21.36
N ALA A 123 -1.06 6.58 21.57
CA ALA A 123 -1.99 5.46 21.60
C ALA A 123 -2.83 5.49 22.88
N VAL A 124 -4.15 5.44 22.75
CA VAL A 124 -5.11 5.46 23.86
C VAL A 124 -6.15 4.36 23.66
N ASP A 125 -6.81 3.95 24.76
CA ASP A 125 -7.98 3.05 24.72
C ASP A 125 -7.79 1.78 23.89
N GLY A 126 -6.66 1.10 24.07
CA GLY A 126 -6.38 -0.16 23.38
C GLY A 126 -5.75 0.00 22.00
N GLU A 127 -5.46 1.24 21.60
CA GLU A 127 -4.74 1.50 20.35
C GLU A 127 -3.30 1.00 20.46
N ARG A 128 -2.79 0.47 19.33
CA ARG A 128 -1.41 -0.04 19.27
C ARG A 128 -0.78 0.24 17.91
N ILE A 129 0.54 0.42 17.93
CA ILE A 129 1.36 0.46 16.73
C ILE A 129 2.55 -0.47 16.93
N GLU A 130 2.79 -1.30 15.91
CA GLU A 130 3.98 -2.14 15.84
C GLU A 130 4.59 -2.02 14.44
N VAL A 131 5.92 -2.02 14.38
CA VAL A 131 6.65 -1.97 13.11
C VAL A 131 7.43 -3.28 12.96
N VAL A 132 7.20 -3.96 11.84
CA VAL A 132 7.93 -5.19 11.47
C VAL A 132 8.60 -4.91 10.14
N GLY A 133 9.93 -4.80 10.12
CA GLY A 133 10.67 -4.41 8.92
C GLY A 133 10.23 -3.01 8.44
N ARG A 134 9.76 -2.92 7.21
CA ARG A 134 9.27 -1.67 6.62
C ARG A 134 7.75 -1.65 6.51
N VAL A 135 7.07 -2.26 7.47
CA VAL A 135 5.61 -2.20 7.57
C VAL A 135 5.22 -1.78 8.98
N ALA A 136 4.41 -0.75 9.06
CA ALA A 136 3.81 -0.33 10.34
C ALA A 136 2.37 -0.82 10.39
N TYR A 137 2.01 -1.46 11.50
CA TYR A 137 0.65 -1.95 11.74
C TYR A 137 0.01 -1.08 12.82
N LEU A 138 -1.15 -0.52 12.51
CA LEU A 138 -1.90 0.33 13.45
C LEU A 138 -3.24 -0.33 13.76
N HIS A 139 -3.45 -0.61 15.04
CA HIS A 139 -4.71 -1.13 15.53
C HIS A 139 -5.45 -0.02 16.28
N THR A 140 -6.58 0.41 15.74
CA THR A 140 -7.40 1.50 16.29
C THR A 140 -8.83 0.97 16.51
N PRO A 141 -9.08 0.25 17.63
CA PRO A 141 -10.36 -0.44 17.85
C PRO A 141 -11.56 0.50 17.93
N ASN A 142 -11.34 1.77 18.27
CA ASN A 142 -12.41 2.77 18.36
C ASN A 142 -12.55 3.63 17.11
N GLY A 143 -11.87 3.25 16.02
CA GLY A 143 -11.92 3.93 14.73
C GLY A 143 -10.62 4.63 14.36
N PHE A 144 -10.28 4.56 13.07
CA PHE A 144 -9.08 5.19 12.53
C PHE A 144 -9.24 6.70 12.39
N GLY A 145 -10.40 7.14 11.92
CA GLY A 145 -10.66 8.56 11.63
C GLY A 145 -10.68 9.46 12.88
N THR A 146 -10.91 8.90 14.04
CA THR A 146 -10.96 9.63 15.32
C THR A 146 -9.74 9.39 16.20
N SER A 147 -8.78 8.59 15.73
CA SER A 147 -7.59 8.20 16.49
C SER A 147 -6.50 9.28 16.43
N LYS A 148 -6.01 9.70 17.59
CA LYS A 148 -4.84 10.58 17.72
C LYS A 148 -3.60 9.91 17.15
N LEU A 149 -3.42 8.61 17.42
CA LEU A 149 -2.32 7.82 16.87
C LEU A 149 -2.33 7.87 15.34
N ALA A 150 -3.47 7.60 14.74
CA ALA A 150 -3.61 7.62 13.30
C ALA A 150 -3.37 9.01 12.69
N GLU A 151 -3.89 10.06 13.36
CA GLU A 151 -3.69 11.45 12.96
C GLU A 151 -2.20 11.84 12.95
N LYS A 152 -1.47 11.41 13.96
CA LYS A 152 -0.04 11.76 14.12
C LYS A 152 0.90 10.84 13.34
N PHE A 153 0.40 9.72 12.83
CA PHE A 153 1.23 8.68 12.22
C PHE A 153 2.05 9.19 11.02
N ASP A 154 1.42 9.86 10.07
CA ASP A 154 2.08 10.20 8.81
C ASP A 154 3.33 11.06 9.00
N LYS A 155 3.24 12.08 9.86
CA LYS A 155 4.40 12.92 10.20
C LYS A 155 5.32 12.25 11.20
N GLY A 156 4.73 11.58 12.20
CA GLY A 156 5.48 11.02 13.32
C GLY A 156 6.40 9.88 12.96
N ILE A 157 6.04 9.07 11.96
CA ILE A 157 6.87 7.94 11.53
C ILE A 157 8.18 8.40 10.87
N GLY A 158 8.22 9.61 10.31
CA GLY A 158 9.43 10.21 9.78
C GLY A 158 9.93 9.68 8.44
N VAL A 159 9.19 8.77 7.80
CA VAL A 159 9.50 8.24 6.47
C VAL A 159 8.25 8.28 5.61
N GLU A 160 8.43 8.42 4.29
CA GLU A 160 7.29 8.35 3.38
C GLU A 160 6.63 6.98 3.49
N ASN A 161 5.30 6.95 3.36
CA ASN A 161 4.54 5.72 3.51
C ASN A 161 3.19 5.83 2.81
N THR A 162 2.53 4.70 2.66
CA THR A 162 1.13 4.66 2.26
C THR A 162 0.42 3.56 3.04
N ALA A 163 -0.74 3.87 3.60
CA ALA A 163 -1.48 2.96 4.48
C ALA A 163 -2.77 2.47 3.81
N ARG A 164 -3.14 1.23 4.12
CA ARG A 164 -4.41 0.62 3.68
C ARG A 164 -5.05 -0.10 4.85
N ASN A 165 -6.38 -0.05 4.91
CA ASN A 165 -7.08 -0.85 5.91
C ASN A 165 -6.98 -2.34 5.57
N TRP A 166 -7.25 -3.19 6.56
CA TRP A 166 -7.02 -4.62 6.43
C TRP A 166 -7.93 -5.30 5.39
N ASN A 167 -9.14 -4.78 5.19
CA ASN A 167 -10.02 -5.29 4.14
C ASN A 167 -9.37 -5.11 2.75
N THR A 168 -8.79 -3.94 2.51
CA THR A 168 -8.06 -3.65 1.27
C THR A 168 -6.80 -4.50 1.16
N VAL A 169 -6.06 -4.67 2.27
CA VAL A 169 -4.85 -5.51 2.30
C VAL A 169 -5.17 -6.95 1.85
N LEU A 170 -6.22 -7.53 2.40
CA LEU A 170 -6.63 -8.91 2.05
C LEU A 170 -7.15 -9.01 0.63
N LYS A 171 -7.89 -8.00 0.16
CA LYS A 171 -8.38 -7.97 -1.22
C LYS A 171 -7.23 -7.88 -2.22
N LEU A 172 -6.23 -7.06 -1.93
CA LEU A 172 -5.06 -6.95 -2.80
C LEU A 172 -4.24 -8.24 -2.82
N LEU A 173 -4.18 -8.96 -1.70
CA LEU A 173 -3.54 -10.28 -1.68
C LEU A 173 -4.26 -11.25 -2.62
N GLU A 174 -5.59 -11.30 -2.56
CA GLU A 174 -6.40 -12.12 -3.44
C GLU A 174 -6.17 -11.79 -4.92
N LEU A 175 -6.22 -10.50 -5.26
CA LEU A 175 -6.04 -10.04 -6.64
C LEU A 175 -4.64 -10.32 -7.16
N ALA A 176 -3.62 -10.11 -6.35
CA ALA A 176 -2.22 -10.35 -6.74
C ALA A 176 -1.94 -11.85 -6.90
N THR A 177 -2.55 -12.70 -6.06
CA THR A 177 -2.45 -14.15 -6.18
C THR A 177 -3.02 -14.62 -7.53
N LYS A 178 -4.16 -14.08 -7.92
CA LYS A 178 -4.77 -14.38 -9.23
C LYS A 178 -3.91 -13.85 -10.38
N ALA A 179 -3.33 -12.66 -10.23
CA ALA A 179 -2.48 -12.05 -11.26
C ALA A 179 -1.19 -12.83 -11.49
N ALA A 180 -0.69 -13.50 -10.45
CA ALA A 180 0.52 -14.31 -10.54
C ALA A 180 0.33 -15.55 -11.42
N GLY A 181 -0.90 -15.91 -11.68
CA GLY A 181 -1.27 -17.06 -12.49
C GLY A 181 -1.41 -18.30 -11.68
#